data_95860f4cfb813790c8d3a76423f76e4f
#
_entry.id   95860f4cfb813790c8d3a76423f76e4f
#
_cell.length_a   1.000
_cell.length_b   1.000
_cell.length_c   1.000
_cell.angle_alpha   90.00
_cell.angle_beta   90.00
_cell.angle_gamma   90.00
#
_symmetry.space_group_name_H-M   'P 1'
#
loop_
_entity.id
_entity.type
_entity.pdbx_description
1 polymer ?
#
loop_
_entity_poly.entity_id
_entity_poly.type
_entity_poly.pdbx_seq_one_letter_code
_entity_poly.pdbx_strand_id
1 'polypeptide(L)'
;GDVYKRQAEEYIPCTAVIDGEEFYQVGLRAKGNNSLRLTEEYGLSRYSLKLEFDHYVDGGNYHGLDKLSLDASFQDNSYLKTWLVYHMMAYMGVPAPLCSYAWVTVNGTPWGLFLAIEEPEEAFARRNFGPDHGALYKPDYRSLNAENTDVALRYIGDDPAAYPNIFDNAKFDTDVADRERLIQALRVLSTGEDLETAVNADEVLRYFAVQVFVMNWDSYLGHTGHNYFLYEEDGVISILPWDYNLAFGTYALGMTDPIRDPDVLINWPVNTPARGETMLERPLYHNLMKNDEYFARYHAYFDQFLTEYLESGRCEAVVREAQALIAPYVEADPTAFCSYEDHLLAVDTLLEVCRLRSESARGQLEGTFSSTLAQQAERPDAGVDASHVDLRALGDFEDLERAKGRQDAALAAAAWDRM
;
A
#
# COMPACT_ATOMS: atom_id res chain seq x y z
N GLY A 1 -21.50 7.34 9.19
CA GLY A 1 -20.53 6.34 8.74
C GLY A 1 -21.01 5.43 7.62
N ASP A 2 -22.28 5.00 7.61
CA ASP A 2 -22.77 3.99 6.63
C ASP A 2 -23.12 4.54 5.23
N VAL A 3 -23.16 5.84 5.05
CA VAL A 3 -23.53 6.46 3.77
C VAL A 3 -22.41 6.33 2.73
N TYR A 4 -21.15 6.29 3.18
CA TYR A 4 -19.99 6.27 2.29
C TYR A 4 -19.71 4.91 1.64
N LYS A 5 -20.11 3.79 2.26
CA LYS A 5 -19.89 2.44 1.71
C LYS A 5 -20.91 2.06 0.62
N ARG A 6 -22.10 2.62 0.60
CA ARG A 6 -23.20 2.18 -0.29
C ARG A 6 -23.11 2.73 -1.71
N GLN A 7 -22.52 3.89 -1.94
CA GLN A 7 -22.44 4.49 -3.29
C GLN A 7 -21.29 3.96 -4.14
N ALA A 8 -20.21 3.47 -3.52
CA ALA A 8 -19.01 3.00 -4.22
C ALA A 8 -19.03 1.49 -4.60
N GLU A 9 -20.00 0.72 -4.12
CA GLU A 9 -20.00 -0.75 -4.25
C GLU A 9 -20.95 -1.29 -5.35
N GLU A 10 -21.70 -0.43 -6.06
CA GLU A 10 -22.56 -0.87 -7.15
C GLU A 10 -21.74 -1.08 -8.44
N TYR A 11 -21.74 -2.32 -8.91
CA TYR A 11 -21.17 -2.66 -10.21
C TYR A 11 -22.14 -2.35 -11.33
N ILE A 12 -21.60 -1.83 -12.42
CA ILE A 12 -22.30 -1.68 -13.69
C ILE A 12 -21.66 -2.60 -14.73
N PRO A 13 -22.43 -3.21 -15.64
CA PRO A 13 -21.85 -4.03 -16.69
C PRO A 13 -21.16 -3.17 -17.74
N CYS A 14 -19.97 -3.60 -18.16
CA CYS A 14 -19.24 -2.99 -19.28
C CYS A 14 -18.65 -4.05 -20.20
N THR A 15 -18.17 -3.62 -21.35
CA THR A 15 -17.24 -4.39 -22.18
C THR A 15 -15.84 -3.82 -21.93
N ALA A 16 -14.93 -4.65 -21.44
CA ALA A 16 -13.54 -4.31 -21.30
C ALA A 16 -12.75 -4.82 -22.51
N VAL A 17 -11.87 -3.98 -23.06
CA VAL A 17 -10.92 -4.40 -24.08
C VAL A 17 -9.53 -4.18 -23.53
N ILE A 18 -8.78 -5.27 -23.37
CA ILE A 18 -7.43 -5.26 -22.79
C ILE A 18 -6.48 -5.87 -23.82
N ASP A 19 -5.52 -5.07 -24.28
CA ASP A 19 -4.55 -5.46 -25.31
C ASP A 19 -5.19 -6.04 -26.58
N GLY A 20 -6.40 -5.54 -26.93
CA GLY A 20 -7.14 -5.97 -28.12
C GLY A 20 -8.05 -7.18 -27.90
N GLU A 21 -8.06 -7.78 -26.71
CA GLU A 21 -8.96 -8.86 -26.33
C GLU A 21 -10.23 -8.32 -25.65
N GLU A 22 -11.40 -8.77 -26.09
CA GLU A 22 -12.70 -8.29 -25.60
C GLU A 22 -13.27 -9.19 -24.52
N PHE A 23 -13.69 -8.57 -23.41
CA PHE A 23 -14.38 -9.24 -22.30
C PHE A 23 -15.76 -8.58 -22.11
N TYR A 24 -16.80 -9.36 -22.22
CA TYR A 24 -18.19 -8.89 -22.14
C TYR A 24 -18.75 -9.08 -20.74
N GLN A 25 -19.70 -8.22 -20.36
CA GLN A 25 -20.39 -8.29 -19.07
C GLN A 25 -19.43 -8.27 -17.86
N VAL A 26 -18.34 -7.49 -17.98
CA VAL A 26 -17.42 -7.26 -16.87
C VAL A 26 -18.08 -6.28 -15.90
N GLY A 27 -18.02 -6.57 -14.61
CA GLY A 27 -18.44 -5.65 -13.56
C GLY A 27 -17.43 -4.50 -13.43
N LEU A 28 -17.89 -3.27 -13.53
CA LEU A 28 -17.08 -2.06 -13.35
C LEU A 28 -17.63 -1.24 -12.19
N ARG A 29 -16.78 -0.83 -11.27
CA ARG A 29 -17.13 0.17 -10.25
C ARG A 29 -15.97 1.11 -9.93
N ALA A 30 -16.27 2.27 -9.34
CA ALA A 30 -15.27 3.08 -8.68
C ALA A 30 -14.78 2.39 -7.40
N LYS A 31 -13.51 2.57 -7.04
CA LYS A 31 -12.91 2.06 -5.82
C LYS A 31 -12.23 3.17 -5.02
N GLY A 32 -11.97 2.88 -3.77
CA GLY A 32 -11.34 3.78 -2.81
C GLY A 32 -12.33 4.21 -1.73
N ASN A 33 -11.79 4.79 -0.69
CA ASN A 33 -12.56 5.34 0.43
C ASN A 33 -12.37 6.87 0.46
N ASN A 34 -11.30 7.35 1.09
CA ASN A 34 -10.99 8.78 1.12
C ASN A 34 -10.63 9.34 -0.25
N SER A 35 -9.89 8.59 -1.07
CA SER A 35 -9.57 8.99 -2.45
C SER A 35 -10.82 9.20 -3.30
N LEU A 36 -11.80 8.28 -3.20
CA LEU A 36 -13.08 8.40 -3.91
C LEU A 36 -13.84 9.66 -3.45
N ARG A 37 -14.02 9.83 -2.14
CA ARG A 37 -14.71 10.98 -1.55
C ARG A 37 -14.05 12.31 -1.93
N LEU A 38 -12.72 12.40 -1.83
CA LEU A 38 -12.00 13.63 -2.14
C LEU A 38 -12.03 13.94 -3.64
N THR A 39 -11.88 12.94 -4.51
CA THR A 39 -12.04 13.12 -5.96
C THR A 39 -13.40 13.73 -6.30
N GLU A 40 -14.47 13.25 -5.65
CA GLU A 40 -15.83 13.78 -5.81
C GLU A 40 -15.96 15.19 -5.23
N GLU A 41 -15.48 15.46 -4.02
CA GLU A 41 -15.54 16.76 -3.36
C GLU A 41 -14.82 17.86 -4.15
N TYR A 42 -13.66 17.52 -4.76
CA TYR A 42 -12.93 18.44 -5.63
C TYR A 42 -13.50 18.53 -7.06
N GLY A 43 -14.54 17.74 -7.36
CA GLY A 43 -15.18 17.71 -8.69
C GLY A 43 -14.27 17.20 -9.79
N LEU A 44 -13.40 16.26 -9.46
CA LEU A 44 -12.46 15.61 -10.37
C LEU A 44 -13.11 14.37 -11.00
N SER A 45 -12.59 13.94 -12.16
CA SER A 45 -13.14 12.82 -12.93
C SER A 45 -12.28 11.54 -12.82
N ARG A 46 -11.08 11.63 -12.22
CA ARG A 46 -10.12 10.53 -12.16
C ARG A 46 -10.35 9.66 -10.94
N TYR A 47 -11.22 8.68 -11.07
CA TYR A 47 -11.47 7.67 -10.04
C TYR A 47 -10.58 6.46 -10.24
N SER A 48 -10.09 5.85 -9.16
CA SER A 48 -9.63 4.47 -9.23
C SER A 48 -10.81 3.54 -9.52
N LEU A 49 -10.58 2.53 -10.35
CA LEU A 49 -11.63 1.64 -10.86
C LEU A 49 -11.31 0.18 -10.46
N LYS A 50 -12.35 -0.63 -10.39
CA LYS A 50 -12.26 -2.06 -10.20
C LYS A 50 -13.03 -2.77 -11.31
N LEU A 51 -12.38 -3.72 -11.95
CA LEU A 51 -12.96 -4.66 -12.90
C LEU A 51 -13.13 -6.01 -12.20
N GLU A 52 -14.30 -6.63 -12.34
CA GLU A 52 -14.63 -7.96 -11.84
C GLU A 52 -15.18 -8.77 -13.00
N PHE A 53 -14.38 -9.75 -13.46
CA PHE A 53 -14.67 -10.48 -14.70
C PHE A 53 -15.75 -11.53 -14.51
N ASP A 54 -15.91 -12.06 -13.31
CA ASP A 54 -16.89 -13.08 -12.94
C ASP A 54 -18.17 -12.52 -12.30
N HIS A 55 -18.29 -11.18 -12.17
CA HIS A 55 -19.44 -10.55 -11.50
C HIS A 55 -20.80 -10.87 -12.13
N TYR A 56 -20.87 -10.88 -13.46
CA TYR A 56 -22.11 -11.16 -14.22
C TYR A 56 -22.01 -12.47 -15.01
N VAL A 57 -20.86 -13.10 -15.11
CA VAL A 57 -20.60 -14.31 -15.88
C VAL A 57 -19.75 -15.27 -15.05
N ASP A 58 -20.36 -16.33 -14.54
CA ASP A 58 -19.68 -17.33 -13.73
C ASP A 58 -18.40 -17.84 -14.42
N GLY A 59 -17.27 -17.80 -13.71
CA GLY A 59 -15.96 -18.22 -14.19
C GLY A 59 -15.29 -17.27 -15.20
N GLY A 60 -15.85 -16.07 -15.37
CA GLY A 60 -15.21 -15.00 -16.15
C GLY A 60 -13.86 -14.65 -15.56
N ASN A 61 -12.81 -14.54 -16.41
CA ASN A 61 -11.48 -14.16 -15.96
C ASN A 61 -10.67 -13.53 -17.09
N TYR A 62 -9.66 -12.76 -16.72
CA TYR A 62 -8.61 -12.24 -17.59
C TYR A 62 -7.31 -13.02 -17.34
N HIS A 63 -7.02 -14.03 -18.18
CA HIS A 63 -5.83 -14.89 -18.07
C HIS A 63 -5.61 -15.49 -16.66
N GLY A 64 -6.70 -15.86 -16.00
CA GLY A 64 -6.72 -16.41 -14.65
C GLY A 64 -7.00 -15.37 -13.55
N LEU A 65 -6.98 -14.07 -13.85
CA LEU A 65 -7.41 -13.03 -12.92
C LEU A 65 -8.93 -12.84 -12.97
N ASP A 66 -9.58 -12.98 -11.86
CA ASP A 66 -11.00 -12.69 -11.66
C ASP A 66 -11.27 -11.20 -11.42
N LYS A 67 -10.31 -10.48 -10.83
CA LYS A 67 -10.39 -9.05 -10.51
C LYS A 67 -9.12 -8.28 -10.84
N LEU A 68 -9.30 -7.06 -11.33
CA LEU A 68 -8.22 -6.13 -11.65
C LEU A 68 -8.56 -4.73 -11.13
N SER A 69 -7.66 -4.13 -10.38
CA SER A 69 -7.75 -2.71 -9.99
C SER A 69 -7.02 -1.83 -11.00
N LEU A 70 -7.62 -0.69 -11.34
CA LEU A 70 -6.97 0.40 -12.04
C LEU A 70 -6.79 1.54 -11.04
N ASP A 71 -5.59 1.68 -10.50
CA ASP A 71 -5.25 2.70 -9.52
C ASP A 71 -4.96 4.02 -10.21
N ALA A 72 -5.63 5.09 -9.76
CA ALA A 72 -5.53 6.43 -10.34
C ALA A 72 -4.26 7.18 -9.92
N SER A 73 -3.41 6.60 -9.08
CA SER A 73 -2.25 7.27 -8.46
C SER A 73 -2.64 8.53 -7.68
N PHE A 74 -3.70 8.41 -6.87
CA PHE A 74 -4.20 9.51 -6.05
C PHE A 74 -3.14 9.94 -5.03
N GLN A 75 -2.80 11.24 -4.97
CA GLN A 75 -1.72 11.78 -4.15
C GLN A 75 -0.34 11.14 -4.39
N ASP A 76 -0.10 10.71 -5.61
CA ASP A 76 1.20 10.22 -6.06
C ASP A 76 1.59 10.88 -7.40
N ASN A 77 2.23 12.05 -7.33
CA ASN A 77 2.67 12.78 -8.52
C ASN A 77 3.76 12.03 -9.29
N SER A 78 4.47 11.11 -8.62
CA SER A 78 5.46 10.27 -9.30
C SER A 78 4.83 9.15 -10.13
N TYR A 79 3.59 8.73 -9.85
CA TYR A 79 2.95 7.51 -10.38
C TYR A 79 3.67 6.21 -9.98
N LEU A 80 4.69 6.28 -9.14
CA LEU A 80 5.63 5.18 -8.91
C LEU A 80 5.58 4.60 -7.50
N LYS A 81 4.97 5.25 -6.51
CA LYS A 81 5.08 4.82 -5.11
C LYS A 81 4.59 3.39 -4.90
N THR A 82 3.35 3.08 -5.30
CA THR A 82 2.78 1.74 -5.14
C THR A 82 3.56 0.70 -5.96
N TRP A 83 3.87 1.01 -7.23
CA TRP A 83 4.65 0.15 -8.09
C TRP A 83 6.03 -0.16 -7.50
N LEU A 84 6.74 0.87 -7.04
CA LEU A 84 8.08 0.73 -6.46
C LEU A 84 8.05 -0.13 -5.19
N VAL A 85 7.08 0.08 -4.30
CA VAL A 85 7.00 -0.71 -3.06
C VAL A 85 6.68 -2.18 -3.38
N TYR A 86 5.79 -2.48 -4.32
CA TYR A 86 5.55 -3.87 -4.73
C TYR A 86 6.81 -4.50 -5.34
N HIS A 87 7.58 -3.74 -6.11
CA HIS A 87 8.87 -4.19 -6.62
C HIS A 87 9.89 -4.45 -5.48
N MET A 88 9.96 -3.59 -4.47
CA MET A 88 10.81 -3.77 -3.28
C MET A 88 10.40 -5.03 -2.49
N MET A 89 9.09 -5.21 -2.26
CA MET A 89 8.54 -6.38 -1.55
C MET A 89 8.87 -7.68 -2.28
N ALA A 90 8.61 -7.73 -3.59
CA ALA A 90 8.93 -8.89 -4.42
C ALA A 90 10.43 -9.18 -4.43
N TYR A 91 11.28 -8.16 -4.50
CA TYR A 91 12.73 -8.32 -4.40
C TYR A 91 13.16 -8.98 -3.09
N MET A 92 12.53 -8.61 -1.99
CA MET A 92 12.78 -9.19 -0.68
C MET A 92 12.09 -10.55 -0.45
N GLY A 93 11.42 -11.10 -1.48
CA GLY A 93 10.75 -12.40 -1.39
C GLY A 93 9.42 -12.37 -0.63
N VAL A 94 8.80 -11.20 -0.50
CA VAL A 94 7.46 -11.04 0.06
C VAL A 94 6.44 -11.11 -1.06
N PRO A 95 5.41 -11.98 -0.99
CA PRO A 95 4.36 -12.03 -1.98
C PRO A 95 3.68 -10.67 -2.13
N ALA A 96 3.73 -10.13 -3.33
CA ALA A 96 3.16 -8.83 -3.67
C ALA A 96 2.27 -8.94 -4.91
N PRO A 97 1.26 -8.07 -5.05
CA PRO A 97 0.45 -8.00 -6.26
C PRO A 97 1.30 -7.76 -7.51
N LEU A 98 0.98 -8.44 -8.58
CA LEU A 98 1.47 -8.07 -9.91
C LEU A 98 0.86 -6.73 -10.32
N CYS A 99 1.63 -5.90 -10.98
CA CYS A 99 1.14 -4.63 -11.49
C CYS A 99 1.83 -4.20 -12.78
N SER A 100 1.12 -3.43 -13.59
CA SER A 100 1.61 -2.88 -14.85
C SER A 100 0.90 -1.55 -15.14
N TYR A 101 1.55 -0.68 -15.89
CA TYR A 101 0.87 0.55 -16.35
C TYR A 101 -0.07 0.27 -17.51
N ALA A 102 -1.24 0.89 -17.48
CA ALA A 102 -2.27 0.79 -18.50
C ALA A 102 -2.74 2.18 -18.93
N TRP A 103 -2.75 2.42 -20.24
CA TRP A 103 -3.44 3.58 -20.82
C TRP A 103 -4.92 3.26 -20.96
N VAL A 104 -5.75 4.00 -20.25
CA VAL A 104 -7.19 3.76 -20.19
C VAL A 104 -7.93 4.70 -21.14
N THR A 105 -8.90 4.18 -21.88
CA THR A 105 -9.90 4.92 -22.61
C THR A 105 -11.30 4.53 -22.13
N VAL A 106 -12.21 5.50 -22.04
CA VAL A 106 -13.60 5.27 -21.66
C VAL A 106 -14.50 5.73 -22.80
N ASN A 107 -15.27 4.80 -23.38
CA ASN A 107 -16.12 5.06 -24.53
C ASN A 107 -15.39 5.78 -25.69
N GLY A 108 -14.16 5.35 -25.97
CA GLY A 108 -13.31 5.90 -27.02
C GLY A 108 -12.63 7.24 -26.68
N THR A 109 -12.85 7.77 -25.48
CA THR A 109 -12.18 8.99 -25.01
C THR A 109 -10.97 8.64 -24.17
N PRO A 110 -9.77 9.17 -24.45
CA PRO A 110 -8.60 8.99 -23.60
C PRO A 110 -8.92 9.43 -22.16
N TRP A 111 -8.61 8.55 -21.19
CA TRP A 111 -8.86 8.82 -19.78
C TRP A 111 -7.57 8.97 -18.96
N GLY A 112 -6.47 8.38 -19.42
CA GLY A 112 -5.14 8.59 -18.88
C GLY A 112 -4.42 7.33 -18.45
N LEU A 113 -3.30 7.51 -17.78
CA LEU A 113 -2.43 6.45 -17.30
C LEU A 113 -2.86 5.98 -15.91
N PHE A 114 -3.05 4.68 -15.76
CA PHE A 114 -3.39 4.03 -14.49
C PHE A 114 -2.39 2.92 -14.18
N LEU A 115 -2.22 2.61 -12.91
CA LEU A 115 -1.54 1.40 -12.48
C LEU A 115 -2.57 0.27 -12.38
N ALA A 116 -2.48 -0.71 -13.28
CA ALA A 116 -3.27 -1.94 -13.20
C ALA A 116 -2.65 -2.87 -12.17
N ILE A 117 -3.43 -3.29 -11.18
CA ILE A 117 -2.96 -4.06 -10.02
C ILE A 117 -3.81 -5.34 -9.90
N GLU A 118 -3.13 -6.49 -9.78
CA GLU A 118 -3.75 -7.75 -9.38
C GLU A 118 -4.42 -7.56 -8.02
N GLU A 119 -5.74 -7.84 -7.94
CA GLU A 119 -6.38 -7.91 -6.63
C GLU A 119 -5.96 -9.20 -5.92
N PRO A 120 -5.51 -9.15 -4.66
CA PRO A 120 -5.22 -10.35 -3.88
C PRO A 120 -6.50 -11.13 -3.59
N GLU A 121 -6.79 -12.09 -4.45
CA GLU A 121 -7.92 -13.01 -4.45
C GLU A 121 -7.39 -14.43 -4.72
N GLU A 122 -8.24 -15.35 -5.17
CA GLU A 122 -7.89 -16.75 -5.39
C GLU A 122 -6.73 -16.94 -6.38
N ALA A 123 -6.68 -16.16 -7.47
CA ALA A 123 -5.58 -16.20 -8.44
C ALA A 123 -4.24 -15.81 -7.82
N PHE A 124 -4.22 -14.74 -7.00
CA PHE A 124 -3.04 -14.32 -6.25
C PHE A 124 -2.59 -15.41 -5.25
N ALA A 125 -3.54 -15.98 -4.49
CA ALA A 125 -3.24 -17.03 -3.52
C ALA A 125 -2.65 -18.27 -4.20
N ARG A 126 -3.27 -18.72 -5.29
CA ARG A 126 -2.80 -19.86 -6.08
C ARG A 126 -1.41 -19.65 -6.68
N ARG A 127 -1.13 -18.45 -7.16
CA ARG A 127 0.17 -18.09 -7.76
C ARG A 127 1.31 -18.09 -6.72
N ASN A 128 1.04 -17.58 -5.52
CA ASN A 128 2.08 -17.42 -4.50
C ASN A 128 2.22 -18.64 -3.58
N PHE A 129 1.12 -19.35 -3.30
CA PHE A 129 1.07 -20.41 -2.27
C PHE A 129 0.66 -21.77 -2.83
N GLY A 130 0.28 -21.84 -4.11
CA GLY A 130 -0.10 -23.10 -4.76
C GLY A 130 -1.61 -23.37 -4.77
N PRO A 131 -2.02 -24.47 -5.42
CA PRO A 131 -3.45 -24.78 -5.61
C PRO A 131 -4.21 -25.09 -4.31
N ASP A 132 -3.49 -25.59 -3.29
CA ASP A 132 -4.06 -25.96 -1.99
C ASP A 132 -3.80 -24.88 -0.93
N HIS A 133 -3.73 -23.60 -1.36
CA HIS A 133 -3.45 -22.46 -0.50
C HIS A 133 -4.43 -22.34 0.67
N GLY A 134 -3.98 -21.65 1.72
CA GLY A 134 -4.76 -21.31 2.90
C GLY A 134 -5.77 -20.19 2.69
N ALA A 135 -6.21 -19.57 3.77
CA ALA A 135 -7.19 -18.49 3.78
C ALA A 135 -6.52 -17.11 3.63
N LEU A 136 -7.20 -16.20 2.93
CA LEU A 136 -6.76 -14.82 2.71
C LEU A 136 -7.82 -13.85 3.18
N TYR A 137 -7.40 -12.89 3.99
CA TYR A 137 -8.27 -11.86 4.56
C TYR A 137 -7.73 -10.48 4.23
N LYS A 138 -8.63 -9.50 4.11
CA LYS A 138 -8.28 -8.08 4.07
C LYS A 138 -8.82 -7.39 5.31
N PRO A 139 -8.14 -7.43 6.45
CA PRO A 139 -8.58 -6.75 7.66
C PRO A 139 -8.86 -5.28 7.39
N ASP A 140 -10.08 -4.84 7.66
CA ASP A 140 -10.52 -3.49 7.42
C ASP A 140 -11.47 -3.04 8.53
N TYR A 141 -11.24 -1.87 9.08
CA TYR A 141 -12.04 -1.35 10.16
C TYR A 141 -13.34 -0.73 9.65
N ARG A 142 -14.41 -0.87 10.44
CA ARG A 142 -15.70 -0.23 10.16
C ARG A 142 -15.80 1.19 10.73
N SER A 143 -14.97 1.51 11.72
CA SER A 143 -14.88 2.84 12.34
C SER A 143 -13.49 3.04 12.95
N LEU A 144 -13.06 4.31 13.06
CA LEU A 144 -11.81 4.70 13.73
C LEU A 144 -12.01 4.81 15.25
N ASN A 145 -12.33 3.72 15.92
CA ASN A 145 -12.52 3.68 17.37
C ASN A 145 -11.70 2.57 18.02
N ALA A 146 -11.72 2.53 19.35
CA ALA A 146 -10.98 1.56 20.14
C ALA A 146 -11.43 0.09 19.96
N GLU A 147 -12.51 -0.16 19.20
CA GLU A 147 -13.06 -1.50 18.97
C GLU A 147 -12.40 -2.25 17.81
N ASN A 148 -11.44 -1.61 17.11
CA ASN A 148 -10.71 -2.20 15.95
C ASN A 148 -9.50 -3.04 16.40
N THR A 149 -9.59 -3.71 17.52
CA THR A 149 -8.49 -4.50 18.08
C THR A 149 -8.16 -5.74 17.25
N ASP A 150 -9.11 -6.25 16.50
CA ASP A 150 -8.91 -7.39 15.58
C ASP A 150 -8.04 -6.99 14.37
N VAL A 151 -8.20 -5.81 13.78
CA VAL A 151 -7.30 -5.34 12.70
C VAL A 151 -5.86 -5.09 13.18
N ALA A 152 -5.68 -4.88 14.48
CA ALA A 152 -4.35 -4.82 15.10
C ALA A 152 -3.73 -6.22 15.33
N LEU A 153 -4.45 -7.29 14.97
CA LEU A 153 -4.07 -8.70 15.18
C LEU A 153 -3.90 -9.05 16.67
N ARG A 154 -4.74 -8.46 17.52
CA ARG A 154 -4.76 -8.76 18.97
C ARG A 154 -5.70 -9.93 19.23
N TYR A 155 -5.29 -10.81 20.11
CA TYR A 155 -6.17 -11.85 20.63
C TYR A 155 -7.19 -11.25 21.60
N ILE A 156 -8.48 -11.45 21.33
CA ILE A 156 -9.60 -10.91 22.12
C ILE A 156 -10.60 -11.99 22.55
N GLY A 157 -10.18 -13.25 22.51
CA GLY A 157 -10.98 -14.40 22.90
C GLY A 157 -11.16 -15.40 21.77
N ASP A 158 -11.83 -16.54 22.08
CA ASP A 158 -11.98 -17.65 21.12
C ASP A 158 -13.23 -17.56 20.26
N ASP A 159 -14.11 -16.59 20.51
CA ASP A 159 -15.33 -16.41 19.73
C ASP A 159 -15.01 -15.75 18.39
N PRO A 160 -15.24 -16.40 17.23
CA PRO A 160 -15.06 -15.78 15.92
C PRO A 160 -15.86 -14.49 15.72
N ALA A 161 -16.99 -14.32 16.40
CA ALA A 161 -17.79 -13.11 16.34
C ALA A 161 -17.06 -11.86 16.90
N ALA A 162 -15.97 -12.04 17.64
CA ALA A 162 -15.13 -10.96 18.13
C ALA A 162 -14.19 -10.36 17.05
N TYR A 163 -14.09 -10.99 15.87
CA TYR A 163 -13.17 -10.62 14.79
C TYR A 163 -13.88 -10.25 13.47
N PRO A 164 -14.93 -9.39 13.51
CA PRO A 164 -15.74 -9.11 12.31
C PRO A 164 -14.95 -8.37 11.23
N ASN A 165 -13.97 -7.51 11.61
CA ASN A 165 -13.18 -6.78 10.62
C ASN A 165 -12.19 -7.67 9.85
N ILE A 166 -11.89 -8.88 10.35
CA ILE A 166 -11.11 -9.90 9.64
C ILE A 166 -12.05 -10.83 8.87
N PHE A 167 -12.94 -11.53 9.55
CA PHE A 167 -13.71 -12.64 8.97
C PHE A 167 -14.78 -12.18 7.97
N ASP A 168 -15.39 -11.01 8.15
CA ASP A 168 -16.33 -10.45 7.17
C ASP A 168 -15.61 -9.93 5.90
N ASN A 169 -14.28 -9.87 5.91
CA ASN A 169 -13.44 -9.43 4.81
C ASN A 169 -12.55 -10.55 4.27
N ALA A 170 -12.97 -11.81 4.42
CA ALA A 170 -12.34 -12.95 3.75
C ALA A 170 -12.45 -12.79 2.22
N LYS A 171 -11.39 -13.14 1.50
CA LYS A 171 -11.32 -12.94 0.04
C LYS A 171 -11.98 -14.06 -0.75
N PHE A 172 -12.15 -15.20 -0.12
CA PHE A 172 -12.90 -16.36 -0.59
C PHE A 172 -13.48 -17.12 0.60
N ASP A 173 -14.28 -18.13 0.34
CA ASP A 173 -14.98 -18.88 1.38
C ASP A 173 -14.03 -19.47 2.40
N THR A 174 -14.38 -19.33 3.67
CA THR A 174 -13.67 -19.88 4.81
C THR A 174 -14.60 -20.69 5.68
N ASP A 175 -14.11 -21.77 6.26
CA ASP A 175 -14.87 -22.61 7.16
C ASP A 175 -14.60 -22.29 8.65
N VAL A 176 -15.20 -23.06 9.54
CA VAL A 176 -15.01 -22.89 10.99
C VAL A 176 -13.57 -23.20 11.40
N ALA A 177 -12.95 -24.21 10.76
CA ALA A 177 -11.58 -24.61 11.09
C ALA A 177 -10.57 -23.55 10.68
N ASP A 178 -10.77 -22.86 9.54
CA ASP A 178 -9.94 -21.73 9.12
C ASP A 178 -9.94 -20.62 10.19
N ARG A 179 -11.13 -20.28 10.68
CA ARG A 179 -11.30 -19.25 11.71
C ARG A 179 -10.67 -19.64 13.04
N GLU A 180 -10.84 -20.89 13.45
CA GLU A 180 -10.24 -21.41 14.68
C GLU A 180 -8.72 -21.42 14.61
N ARG A 181 -8.11 -21.80 13.47
CA ARG A 181 -6.66 -21.75 13.26
C ARG A 181 -6.13 -20.34 13.36
N LEU A 182 -6.80 -19.36 12.70
CA LEU A 182 -6.39 -17.96 12.80
C LEU A 182 -6.48 -17.43 14.23
N ILE A 183 -7.56 -17.70 14.97
CA ILE A 183 -7.70 -17.29 16.37
C ILE A 183 -6.59 -17.92 17.22
N GLN A 184 -6.27 -19.20 16.99
CA GLN A 184 -5.17 -19.86 17.70
C GLN A 184 -3.82 -19.20 17.39
N ALA A 185 -3.55 -18.81 16.13
CA ALA A 185 -2.35 -18.07 15.77
C ALA A 185 -2.28 -16.72 16.49
N LEU A 186 -3.39 -15.97 16.54
CA LEU A 186 -3.47 -14.71 17.31
C LEU A 186 -3.25 -14.91 18.82
N ARG A 187 -3.70 -16.05 19.37
CA ARG A 187 -3.47 -16.41 20.77
C ARG A 187 -1.96 -16.60 21.02
N VAL A 188 -1.27 -17.40 20.19
CA VAL A 188 0.18 -17.61 20.29
C VAL A 188 0.91 -16.27 20.14
N LEU A 189 0.53 -15.47 19.14
CA LEU A 189 1.10 -14.15 18.91
C LEU A 189 0.98 -13.25 20.15
N SER A 190 -0.13 -13.32 20.87
CA SER A 190 -0.36 -12.50 22.08
C SER A 190 0.57 -12.86 23.24
N THR A 191 1.04 -14.10 23.32
CA THR A 191 1.98 -14.52 24.36
C THR A 191 3.41 -14.05 24.10
N GLY A 192 3.77 -13.89 22.82
CA GLY A 192 5.15 -13.63 22.40
C GLY A 192 6.08 -14.83 22.49
N GLU A 193 5.55 -16.01 22.82
CA GLU A 193 6.29 -17.28 22.94
C GLU A 193 5.98 -18.20 21.76
N ASP A 194 6.92 -19.04 21.36
CA ASP A 194 6.79 -20.04 20.29
C ASP A 194 6.23 -19.46 18.97
N LEU A 195 6.59 -18.23 18.63
CA LEU A 195 6.02 -17.45 17.53
C LEU A 195 6.14 -18.16 16.18
N GLU A 196 7.15 -19.00 15.95
CA GLU A 196 7.32 -19.74 14.69
C GLU A 196 6.22 -20.79 14.45
N THR A 197 5.45 -21.15 15.48
CA THR A 197 4.29 -22.05 15.34
C THR A 197 3.06 -21.34 14.81
N ALA A 198 3.05 -20.00 14.79
CA ALA A 198 1.90 -19.19 14.43
C ALA A 198 2.21 -18.07 13.43
N VAL A 199 3.49 -17.77 13.19
CA VAL A 199 3.92 -16.67 12.33
C VAL A 199 5.03 -17.14 11.39
N ASN A 200 4.89 -16.88 10.11
CA ASN A 200 5.99 -16.99 9.14
C ASN A 200 6.99 -15.86 9.41
N ALA A 201 7.79 -16.03 10.47
CA ALA A 201 8.68 -14.98 10.96
C ALA A 201 9.65 -14.49 9.89
N ASP A 202 10.15 -15.38 9.04
CA ASP A 202 11.07 -15.03 7.95
C ASP A 202 10.46 -14.02 6.96
N GLU A 203 9.28 -14.32 6.44
CA GLU A 203 8.57 -13.45 5.49
C GLU A 203 8.08 -12.15 6.14
N VAL A 204 7.56 -12.25 7.36
CA VAL A 204 7.05 -11.08 8.12
C VAL A 204 8.17 -10.09 8.45
N LEU A 205 9.37 -10.58 8.79
CA LEU A 205 10.53 -9.72 9.06
C LEU A 205 11.04 -9.01 7.78
N ARG A 206 11.00 -9.68 6.62
CA ARG A 206 11.31 -9.07 5.33
C ARG A 206 10.28 -8.02 4.94
N TYR A 207 9.00 -8.31 5.16
CA TYR A 207 7.93 -7.33 4.97
C TYR A 207 8.18 -6.08 5.81
N PHE A 208 8.48 -6.23 7.11
CA PHE A 208 8.71 -5.07 7.96
C PHE A 208 9.98 -4.30 7.61
N ALA A 209 11.03 -4.94 7.10
CA ALA A 209 12.22 -4.22 6.63
C ALA A 209 11.86 -3.22 5.51
N VAL A 210 11.07 -3.64 4.53
CA VAL A 210 10.59 -2.74 3.46
C VAL A 210 9.55 -1.75 3.99
N GLN A 211 8.56 -2.22 4.76
CA GLN A 211 7.47 -1.39 5.28
C GLN A 211 7.97 -0.21 6.12
N VAL A 212 8.95 -0.46 6.98
CA VAL A 212 9.57 0.56 7.82
C VAL A 212 10.44 1.52 7.00
N PHE A 213 11.14 0.99 6.00
CA PHE A 213 11.94 1.83 5.10
C PHE A 213 11.07 2.84 4.35
N VAL A 214 9.95 2.41 3.78
CA VAL A 214 9.09 3.27 2.96
C VAL A 214 8.20 4.22 3.76
N MET A 215 8.27 4.21 5.07
CA MET A 215 7.58 5.15 5.96
C MET A 215 6.09 5.28 5.63
N ASN A 216 5.41 4.14 5.47
CA ASN A 216 3.97 4.12 5.21
C ASN A 216 3.19 3.95 6.52
N TRP A 217 2.58 5.04 6.99
CA TRP A 217 1.72 5.00 8.18
C TRP A 217 0.25 4.72 7.88
N ASP A 218 -0.13 4.65 6.61
CA ASP A 218 -1.44 4.14 6.21
C ASP A 218 -1.40 2.61 6.07
N SER A 219 -0.98 1.94 7.13
CA SER A 219 -0.66 0.52 7.15
C SER A 219 -0.91 -0.10 8.52
N TYR A 220 -0.55 -1.38 8.68
CA TYR A 220 -0.58 -2.09 9.95
C TYR A 220 0.14 -1.35 11.09
N LEU A 221 1.28 -0.68 10.81
CA LEU A 221 2.04 0.09 11.80
C LEU A 221 1.46 1.48 12.07
N GLY A 222 0.51 1.95 11.29
CA GLY A 222 -0.16 3.22 11.52
C GLY A 222 -1.28 3.13 12.56
N HIS A 223 -1.86 4.29 12.90
CA HIS A 223 -2.93 4.39 13.89
C HIS A 223 -4.23 3.69 13.45
N THR A 224 -4.47 3.59 12.15
CA THR A 224 -5.64 2.91 11.57
C THR A 224 -5.50 1.38 11.55
N GLY A 225 -4.26 0.88 11.44
CA GLY A 225 -3.96 -0.55 11.43
C GLY A 225 -4.60 -1.30 10.26
N HIS A 226 -4.66 -0.71 9.04
CA HIS A 226 -5.22 -1.36 7.86
C HIS A 226 -4.25 -1.35 6.66
N ASN A 227 -4.75 -1.51 5.42
CA ASN A 227 -3.96 -1.57 4.20
C ASN A 227 -2.90 -2.67 4.19
N TYR A 228 -3.31 -3.87 4.58
CA TYR A 228 -2.55 -5.09 4.44
C TYR A 228 -3.50 -6.26 4.17
N PHE A 229 -2.96 -7.35 3.65
CA PHE A 229 -3.63 -8.64 3.64
C PHE A 229 -3.03 -9.55 4.69
N LEU A 230 -3.87 -10.39 5.27
CA LEU A 230 -3.49 -11.43 6.22
C LEU A 230 -3.70 -12.78 5.54
N TYR A 231 -2.63 -13.54 5.39
CA TYR A 231 -2.67 -14.91 4.90
C TYR A 231 -2.51 -15.88 6.05
N GLU A 232 -3.29 -16.95 6.08
CA GLU A 232 -3.19 -18.02 7.07
C GLU A 232 -3.18 -19.37 6.36
N GLU A 233 -2.19 -20.21 6.67
CA GLU A 233 -2.09 -21.59 6.20
C GLU A 233 -1.58 -22.47 7.34
N ASP A 234 -2.33 -23.54 7.65
CA ASP A 234 -1.98 -24.51 8.71
C ASP A 234 -1.69 -23.88 10.08
N GLY A 235 -2.36 -22.78 10.42
CA GLY A 235 -2.18 -22.07 11.69
C GLY A 235 -1.02 -21.07 11.69
N VAL A 236 -0.35 -20.85 10.58
CA VAL A 236 0.75 -19.90 10.43
C VAL A 236 0.30 -18.69 9.61
N ILE A 237 0.49 -17.49 10.16
CA ILE A 237 0.11 -16.23 9.52
C ILE A 237 1.28 -15.52 8.86
N SER A 238 0.97 -14.83 7.76
CA SER A 238 1.82 -13.86 7.06
C SER A 238 1.07 -12.56 6.84
N ILE A 239 1.79 -11.45 6.77
CA ILE A 239 1.27 -10.13 6.38
C ILE A 239 1.76 -9.77 4.99
N LEU A 240 0.85 -9.27 4.14
CA LEU A 240 1.13 -8.98 2.73
C LEU A 240 0.84 -7.51 2.41
N PRO A 241 1.58 -6.92 1.45
CA PRO A 241 1.51 -5.48 1.14
C PRO A 241 0.24 -5.10 0.39
N TRP A 242 -0.31 -3.92 0.74
CA TRP A 242 -1.39 -3.28 -0.01
C TRP A 242 -1.39 -1.76 0.17
N ASP A 243 -1.67 -1.03 -0.93
CA ASP A 243 -1.98 0.41 -0.96
C ASP A 243 -0.87 1.33 -0.43
N TYR A 244 0.05 1.72 -1.32
CA TYR A 244 1.24 2.51 -0.97
C TYR A 244 1.28 3.92 -1.58
N ASN A 245 0.16 4.44 -2.09
CA ASN A 245 0.11 5.78 -2.63
C ASN A 245 0.48 6.87 -1.61
N LEU A 246 0.31 6.59 -0.32
CA LEU A 246 0.66 7.48 0.80
C LEU A 246 1.97 7.10 1.52
N ALA A 247 2.79 6.23 0.93
CA ALA A 247 4.12 5.90 1.43
C ALA A 247 5.12 7.07 1.26
N PHE A 248 6.34 6.87 1.72
CA PHE A 248 7.45 7.82 1.70
C PHE A 248 7.16 9.10 2.49
N GLY A 249 6.51 8.92 3.66
CA GLY A 249 6.24 10.01 4.60
C GLY A 249 5.13 10.98 4.18
N THR A 250 4.31 10.64 3.17
CA THR A 250 3.26 11.54 2.66
C THR A 250 1.89 11.35 3.33
N TYR A 251 1.73 10.39 4.23
CA TYR A 251 0.47 10.14 4.92
C TYR A 251 0.16 11.23 5.96
N ALA A 252 -0.92 11.95 5.73
CA ALA A 252 -1.42 12.98 6.65
C ALA A 252 -2.91 12.81 6.98
N LEU A 253 -3.63 11.94 6.27
CA LEU A 253 -5.07 11.72 6.42
C LEU A 253 -5.41 11.12 7.79
N GLY A 254 -6.41 11.71 8.46
CA GLY A 254 -6.88 11.22 9.75
C GLY A 254 -5.94 11.47 10.93
N MET A 255 -4.78 12.10 10.71
CA MET A 255 -3.87 12.50 11.77
C MET A 255 -4.28 13.86 12.32
N THR A 256 -4.40 13.97 13.65
CA THR A 256 -4.69 15.26 14.34
C THR A 256 -3.52 16.24 14.25
N ASP A 257 -2.29 15.71 14.14
CA ASP A 257 -1.06 16.48 14.05
C ASP A 257 -0.08 15.72 13.12
N PRO A 258 -0.24 15.87 11.80
CA PRO A 258 0.62 15.18 10.83
C PRO A 258 2.04 15.75 10.89
N ILE A 259 3.03 14.86 10.96
CA ILE A 259 4.43 15.26 10.83
C ILE A 259 4.68 15.59 9.36
N ARG A 260 5.21 16.78 9.10
CA ARG A 260 5.54 17.25 7.74
C ARG A 260 7.02 17.66 7.61
N ASP A 261 7.77 17.64 8.71
CA ASP A 261 9.18 17.94 8.74
C ASP A 261 9.98 16.82 8.08
N PRO A 262 10.68 17.08 6.96
CA PRO A 262 11.43 16.05 6.24
C PRO A 262 12.60 15.49 7.07
N ASP A 263 13.22 16.29 7.94
CA ASP A 263 14.28 15.81 8.82
C ASP A 263 13.74 14.76 9.80
N VAL A 264 12.54 14.97 10.36
CA VAL A 264 11.91 14.01 11.25
C VAL A 264 11.48 12.76 10.48
N LEU A 265 10.87 12.91 9.30
CA LEU A 265 10.34 11.82 8.52
C LEU A 265 11.43 10.89 7.98
N ILE A 266 12.45 11.46 7.33
CA ILE A 266 13.55 10.70 6.72
C ILE A 266 14.39 9.98 7.78
N ASN A 267 14.53 10.58 8.96
CA ASN A 267 15.22 9.96 10.09
C ASN A 267 14.32 9.09 10.98
N TRP A 268 13.08 8.78 10.55
CA TRP A 268 12.17 8.01 11.35
C TRP A 268 12.79 6.70 11.84
N PRO A 269 12.64 6.35 13.14
CA PRO A 269 13.41 5.28 13.75
C PRO A 269 13.00 3.90 13.21
N VAL A 270 14.01 3.10 12.86
CA VAL A 270 13.78 1.76 12.29
C VAL A 270 13.37 0.72 13.32
N ASN A 271 13.69 0.92 14.60
CA ASN A 271 13.40 -0.02 15.69
C ASN A 271 12.10 0.30 16.44
N THR A 272 11.61 1.54 16.35
CA THR A 272 10.30 1.94 16.91
C THR A 272 9.52 2.73 15.87
N PRO A 273 9.08 2.08 14.77
CA PRO A 273 8.52 2.77 13.61
C PRO A 273 7.09 3.30 13.81
N ALA A 274 6.37 2.86 14.83
CA ALA A 274 5.04 3.37 15.15
C ALA A 274 5.10 4.44 16.25
N ARG A 275 4.18 5.40 16.21
CA ARG A 275 4.12 6.51 17.18
C ARG A 275 3.47 6.07 18.49
N GLY A 276 4.04 6.52 19.61
CA GLY A 276 3.45 6.40 20.93
C GLY A 276 3.11 4.96 21.32
N GLU A 277 1.95 4.79 21.92
CA GLU A 277 1.46 3.49 22.40
C GLU A 277 1.05 2.53 21.27
N THR A 278 0.91 3.02 20.03
CA THR A 278 0.57 2.18 18.87
C THR A 278 1.53 1.00 18.70
N MET A 279 2.80 1.17 19.03
CA MET A 279 3.77 0.06 19.01
C MET A 279 3.35 -1.12 19.87
N LEU A 280 2.84 -0.87 21.09
CA LEU A 280 2.42 -1.90 22.04
C LEU A 280 1.14 -2.60 21.58
N GLU A 281 0.36 -1.93 20.73
CA GLU A 281 -0.90 -2.45 20.19
C GLU A 281 -0.72 -3.21 18.87
N ARG A 282 0.50 -3.38 18.38
CA ARG A 282 0.84 -4.09 17.14
C ARG A 282 1.66 -5.36 17.45
N PRO A 283 1.02 -6.43 18.01
CA PRO A 283 1.72 -7.61 18.51
C PRO A 283 2.56 -8.30 17.45
N LEU A 284 2.16 -8.29 16.17
CA LEU A 284 2.94 -8.93 15.11
C LEU A 284 4.32 -8.29 14.92
N TYR A 285 4.44 -6.97 15.06
CA TYR A 285 5.75 -6.30 15.05
C TYR A 285 6.39 -6.34 16.44
N HIS A 286 5.66 -5.89 17.46
CA HIS A 286 6.19 -5.68 18.80
C HIS A 286 6.73 -6.97 19.44
N ASN A 287 5.99 -8.06 19.35
CA ASN A 287 6.40 -9.33 19.97
C ASN A 287 7.56 -10.01 19.21
N LEU A 288 7.62 -9.85 17.87
CA LEU A 288 8.81 -10.29 17.13
C LEU A 288 10.06 -9.51 17.55
N MET A 289 9.95 -8.19 17.70
CA MET A 289 11.10 -7.33 18.04
C MET A 289 11.59 -7.48 19.48
N LYS A 290 10.80 -8.09 20.38
CA LYS A 290 11.26 -8.44 21.73
C LYS A 290 12.18 -9.65 21.79
N ASN A 291 12.15 -10.49 20.78
CA ASN A 291 13.01 -11.65 20.67
C ASN A 291 14.32 -11.26 20.00
N ASP A 292 15.45 -11.48 20.70
CA ASP A 292 16.78 -11.08 20.21
C ASP A 292 17.15 -11.73 18.87
N GLU A 293 16.72 -12.97 18.62
CA GLU A 293 16.96 -13.66 17.36
C GLU A 293 16.18 -13.01 16.21
N TYR A 294 14.88 -12.76 16.38
CA TYR A 294 14.07 -12.09 15.34
C TYR A 294 14.50 -10.67 15.13
N PHE A 295 14.87 -9.95 16.18
CA PHE A 295 15.42 -8.62 16.07
C PHE A 295 16.72 -8.59 15.25
N ALA A 296 17.63 -9.53 15.50
CA ALA A 296 18.85 -9.67 14.72
C ALA A 296 18.57 -10.03 13.25
N ARG A 297 17.60 -10.92 12.98
CA ARG A 297 17.18 -11.27 11.62
C ARG A 297 16.53 -10.08 10.90
N TYR A 298 15.69 -9.30 11.59
CA TYR A 298 15.12 -8.07 11.04
C TYR A 298 16.21 -7.08 10.61
N HIS A 299 17.21 -6.86 11.45
CA HIS A 299 18.37 -6.03 11.12
C HIS A 299 19.15 -6.59 9.93
N ALA A 300 19.35 -7.90 9.86
CA ALA A 300 20.04 -8.54 8.73
C ALA A 300 19.26 -8.37 7.41
N TYR A 301 17.94 -8.51 7.41
CA TYR A 301 17.12 -8.26 6.22
C TYR A 301 17.08 -6.79 5.84
N PHE A 302 17.07 -5.90 6.83
CA PHE A 302 17.14 -4.47 6.57
C PHE A 302 18.50 -4.10 5.94
N ASP A 303 19.60 -4.61 6.49
CA ASP A 303 20.95 -4.45 5.94
C ASP A 303 21.06 -5.01 4.50
N GLN A 304 20.53 -6.21 4.25
CA GLN A 304 20.46 -6.81 2.92
C GLN A 304 19.70 -5.89 1.95
N PHE A 305 18.54 -5.40 2.34
CA PHE A 305 17.71 -4.52 1.52
C PHE A 305 18.44 -3.21 1.20
N LEU A 306 19.08 -2.57 2.19
CA LEU A 306 19.87 -1.36 1.95
C LEU A 306 21.01 -1.63 0.98
N THR A 307 21.80 -2.68 1.23
CA THR A 307 23.00 -3.00 0.45
C THR A 307 22.65 -3.38 -1.00
N GLU A 308 21.68 -4.30 -1.18
CA GLU A 308 21.42 -4.90 -2.47
C GLU A 308 20.44 -4.12 -3.34
N TYR A 309 19.53 -3.35 -2.72
CA TYR A 309 18.49 -2.64 -3.44
C TYR A 309 18.72 -1.13 -3.54
N LEU A 310 19.15 -0.49 -2.45
CA LEU A 310 19.33 0.96 -2.38
C LEU A 310 20.76 1.37 -2.78
N GLU A 311 21.76 0.93 -2.02
CA GLU A 311 23.15 1.34 -2.16
C GLU A 311 23.83 0.80 -3.44
N SER A 312 23.32 -0.31 -3.97
CA SER A 312 23.76 -0.88 -5.25
C SER A 312 23.40 -0.03 -6.49
N GLY A 313 22.53 0.97 -6.31
CA GLY A 313 21.97 1.76 -7.41
C GLY A 313 20.77 1.11 -8.11
N ARG A 314 20.32 -0.07 -7.67
CA ARG A 314 19.15 -0.77 -8.27
C ARG A 314 17.88 0.07 -8.17
N CYS A 315 17.60 0.67 -7.01
CA CYS A 315 16.41 1.51 -6.82
C CYS A 315 16.37 2.65 -7.85
N GLU A 316 17.46 3.38 -8.01
CA GLU A 316 17.54 4.45 -9.02
C GLU A 316 17.34 3.91 -10.43
N ALA A 317 18.00 2.81 -10.79
CA ALA A 317 17.89 2.21 -12.12
C ALA A 317 16.45 1.83 -12.46
N VAL A 318 15.75 1.10 -11.58
CA VAL A 318 14.37 0.67 -11.84
C VAL A 318 13.39 1.84 -11.86
N VAL A 319 13.57 2.86 -11.02
CA VAL A 319 12.74 4.07 -11.02
C VAL A 319 12.92 4.85 -12.33
N ARG A 320 14.18 5.03 -12.79
CA ARG A 320 14.45 5.75 -14.04
C ARG A 320 13.93 4.99 -15.27
N GLU A 321 14.03 3.65 -15.28
CA GLU A 321 13.46 2.84 -16.33
C GLU A 321 11.93 2.96 -16.39
N ALA A 322 11.27 2.84 -15.25
CA ALA A 322 9.82 3.02 -15.16
C ALA A 322 9.39 4.45 -15.57
N GLN A 323 10.10 5.48 -15.10
CA GLN A 323 9.87 6.87 -15.49
C GLN A 323 9.96 7.05 -17.00
N ALA A 324 11.01 6.54 -17.63
CA ALA A 324 11.20 6.64 -19.08
C ALA A 324 10.05 5.96 -19.85
N LEU A 325 9.56 4.83 -19.34
CA LEU A 325 8.43 4.11 -19.94
C LEU A 325 7.14 4.91 -19.86
N ILE A 326 6.83 5.52 -18.72
CA ILE A 326 5.54 6.17 -18.49
C ILE A 326 5.51 7.65 -18.90
N ALA A 327 6.67 8.31 -19.02
CA ALA A 327 6.78 9.75 -19.27
C ALA A 327 5.87 10.28 -20.41
N PRO A 328 5.85 9.68 -21.62
CA PRO A 328 5.01 10.19 -22.69
C PRO A 328 3.50 10.04 -22.42
N TYR A 329 3.14 9.08 -21.59
CA TYR A 329 1.74 8.87 -21.19
C TYR A 329 1.32 9.81 -20.07
N VAL A 330 2.20 10.11 -19.12
CA VAL A 330 1.93 11.12 -18.07
C VAL A 330 1.80 12.50 -18.68
N GLU A 331 2.66 12.86 -19.64
CA GLU A 331 2.58 14.13 -20.35
C GLU A 331 1.26 14.30 -21.14
N ALA A 332 0.75 13.20 -21.71
CA ALA A 332 -0.49 13.17 -22.49
C ALA A 332 -1.75 12.92 -21.65
N ASP A 333 -1.64 12.71 -20.33
CA ASP A 333 -2.75 12.28 -19.47
C ASP A 333 -3.78 13.43 -19.26
N PRO A 334 -5.00 13.34 -19.83
CA PRO A 334 -5.98 14.42 -19.77
C PRO A 334 -6.64 14.54 -18.40
N THR A 335 -6.53 13.52 -17.53
CA THR A 335 -7.15 13.52 -16.21
C THR A 335 -6.14 13.54 -15.05
N ALA A 336 -4.86 13.75 -15.33
CA ALA A 336 -3.79 13.75 -14.34
C ALA A 336 -4.09 14.65 -13.14
N PHE A 337 -3.73 14.20 -11.95
CA PHE A 337 -3.79 15.00 -10.71
C PHE A 337 -2.70 16.07 -10.65
N CYS A 338 -1.60 15.92 -11.38
CA CYS A 338 -0.48 16.84 -11.40
C CYS A 338 -0.10 17.25 -12.83
N SER A 339 0.71 18.29 -12.98
CA SER A 339 1.33 18.62 -14.27
C SER A 339 2.49 17.67 -14.59
N TYR A 340 2.97 17.67 -15.83
CA TYR A 340 4.14 16.88 -16.21
C TYR A 340 5.40 17.34 -15.49
N GLU A 341 5.54 18.66 -15.29
CA GLU A 341 6.65 19.25 -14.51
C GLU A 341 6.60 18.79 -13.05
N ASP A 342 5.41 18.75 -12.43
CA ASP A 342 5.24 18.22 -11.07
C ASP A 342 5.63 16.74 -11.01
N HIS A 343 5.28 15.94 -12.04
CA HIS A 343 5.69 14.55 -12.15
C HIS A 343 7.22 14.39 -12.19
N LEU A 344 7.91 15.18 -13.01
CA LEU A 344 9.38 15.12 -13.08
C LEU A 344 10.01 15.46 -11.73
N LEU A 345 9.52 16.52 -11.09
CA LEU A 345 9.98 16.90 -9.74
C LEU A 345 9.69 15.80 -8.70
N ALA A 346 8.51 15.19 -8.77
CA ALA A 346 8.12 14.12 -7.86
C ALA A 346 9.03 12.90 -7.98
N VAL A 347 9.42 12.50 -9.19
CA VAL A 347 10.34 11.37 -9.39
C VAL A 347 11.73 11.68 -8.83
N ASP A 348 12.25 12.88 -9.07
CA ASP A 348 13.54 13.29 -8.50
C ASP A 348 13.47 13.36 -6.97
N THR A 349 12.38 13.88 -6.42
CA THR A 349 12.13 13.92 -4.97
C THR A 349 12.04 12.50 -4.39
N LEU A 350 11.35 11.57 -5.05
CA LEU A 350 11.25 10.18 -4.61
C LEU A 350 12.62 9.50 -4.52
N LEU A 351 13.47 9.71 -5.52
CA LEU A 351 14.83 9.19 -5.52
C LEU A 351 15.68 9.80 -4.41
N GLU A 352 15.55 11.10 -4.18
CA GLU A 352 16.28 11.78 -3.09
C GLU A 352 15.81 11.30 -1.71
N VAL A 353 14.50 11.09 -1.53
CA VAL A 353 13.94 10.49 -0.31
C VAL A 353 14.50 9.08 -0.11
N CYS A 354 14.50 8.23 -1.14
CA CYS A 354 15.07 6.88 -1.05
C CYS A 354 16.56 6.92 -0.67
N ARG A 355 17.33 7.83 -1.27
CA ARG A 355 18.77 7.99 -0.99
C ARG A 355 19.02 8.42 0.46
N LEU A 356 18.37 9.49 0.91
CA LEU A 356 18.54 10.02 2.27
C LEU A 356 18.01 9.04 3.32
N ARG A 357 16.87 8.38 3.04
CA ARG A 357 16.32 7.35 3.93
C ARG A 357 17.26 6.15 4.05
N SER A 358 17.89 5.73 2.95
CA SER A 358 18.93 4.69 2.96
C SER A 358 20.11 5.07 3.85
N GLU A 359 20.61 6.28 3.71
CA GLU A 359 21.71 6.82 4.53
C GLU A 359 21.33 6.88 6.02
N SER A 360 20.14 7.39 6.33
CA SER A 360 19.61 7.44 7.69
C SER A 360 19.45 6.03 8.30
N ALA A 361 18.82 5.13 7.58
CA ALA A 361 18.62 3.76 8.05
C ALA A 361 19.96 3.02 8.24
N ARG A 362 20.93 3.20 7.34
CA ARG A 362 22.29 2.66 7.48
C ARG A 362 22.93 3.13 8.78
N GLY A 363 22.93 4.42 9.04
CA GLY A 363 23.49 4.99 10.27
C GLY A 363 22.77 4.50 11.54
N GLN A 364 21.46 4.23 11.45
CA GLN A 364 20.68 3.66 12.54
C GLN A 364 21.05 2.20 12.82
N LEU A 365 21.24 1.38 11.79
CA LEU A 365 21.67 -0.01 11.93
C LEU A 365 23.09 -0.12 12.49
N GLU A 366 23.98 0.79 12.13
CA GLU A 366 25.37 0.86 12.61
C GLU A 366 25.52 1.51 13.99
N GLY A 367 24.43 2.09 14.54
CA GLY A 367 24.43 2.78 15.83
C GLY A 367 25.03 4.21 15.79
N THR A 368 25.33 4.73 14.61
CA THR A 368 25.80 6.12 14.42
C THR A 368 24.65 7.10 14.65
N PHE A 369 23.45 6.76 14.18
CA PHE A 369 22.21 7.50 14.40
C PHE A 369 21.29 6.78 15.39
N SER A 370 20.37 7.55 15.96
CA SER A 370 19.38 7.02 16.91
C SER A 370 18.32 6.20 16.18
N SER A 371 18.14 4.93 16.58
CA SER A 371 17.23 3.98 15.93
C SER A 371 15.89 3.80 16.66
N THR A 372 15.69 4.49 17.79
CA THR A 372 14.44 4.50 18.55
C THR A 372 13.96 5.92 18.84
N LEU A 373 12.64 6.11 19.01
CA LEU A 373 12.07 7.42 19.39
C LEU A 373 12.67 7.95 20.70
N ALA A 374 12.92 7.07 21.67
CA ALA A 374 13.54 7.47 22.94
C ALA A 374 14.96 8.03 22.73
N GLN A 375 15.81 7.36 21.96
CA GLN A 375 17.15 7.84 21.64
C GLN A 375 17.11 9.13 20.82
N GLN A 376 16.18 9.28 19.91
CA GLN A 376 16.02 10.51 19.10
C GLN A 376 15.59 11.68 19.98
N ALA A 377 14.75 11.48 20.98
CA ALA A 377 14.39 12.52 21.95
C ALA A 377 15.61 13.01 22.76
N GLU A 378 16.60 12.14 23.03
CA GLU A 378 17.84 12.50 23.74
C GLU A 378 18.88 13.17 22.81
N ARG A 379 18.88 12.82 21.51
CA ARG A 379 19.82 13.31 20.50
C ARG A 379 19.10 13.70 19.22
N PRO A 380 18.34 14.80 19.22
CA PRO A 380 17.47 15.17 18.09
C PRO A 380 18.24 15.51 16.82
N ASP A 381 19.49 15.96 16.93
CA ASP A 381 20.32 16.37 15.78
C ASP A 381 21.14 15.20 15.18
N ALA A 382 20.99 13.98 15.69
CA ALA A 382 21.73 12.81 15.21
C ALA A 382 21.00 12.12 14.06
N GLY A 383 21.16 12.62 12.85
CA GLY A 383 20.55 12.09 11.65
C GLY A 383 21.09 12.73 10.37
N VAL A 384 20.47 12.38 9.25
CA VAL A 384 20.77 12.99 7.95
C VAL A 384 20.03 14.32 7.85
N ASP A 385 20.68 15.34 7.28
CA ASP A 385 20.04 16.62 6.92
C ASP A 385 19.17 16.44 5.67
N ALA A 386 17.87 16.49 5.85
CA ALA A 386 16.85 16.39 4.80
C ALA A 386 16.06 17.70 4.65
N SER A 387 16.45 18.78 5.31
CA SER A 387 15.72 20.05 5.36
C SER A 387 15.45 20.69 4.00
N HIS A 388 16.22 20.31 2.97
CA HIS A 388 16.04 20.78 1.59
C HIS A 388 14.95 20.01 0.81
N VAL A 389 14.41 18.91 1.34
CA VAL A 389 13.42 18.07 0.66
C VAL A 389 12.01 18.62 0.91
N ASP A 390 11.28 18.91 -0.15
CA ASP A 390 9.84 19.18 -0.07
C ASP A 390 9.05 17.93 -0.39
N LEU A 391 8.60 17.20 0.65
CA LEU A 391 7.82 15.97 0.50
C LEU A 391 6.45 16.19 -0.17
N ARG A 392 5.94 17.44 -0.20
CA ARG A 392 4.67 17.76 -0.89
C ARG A 392 4.79 17.58 -2.40
N ALA A 393 6.00 17.67 -2.95
CA ALA A 393 6.24 17.37 -4.36
C ALA A 393 5.81 15.95 -4.76
N LEU A 394 5.80 15.01 -3.80
CA LEU A 394 5.33 13.63 -4.02
C LEU A 394 3.81 13.50 -4.17
N GLY A 395 3.05 14.55 -3.87
CA GLY A 395 1.59 14.64 -3.96
C GLY A 395 0.98 15.28 -2.72
N ASP A 396 0.25 16.37 -2.92
CA ASP A 396 -0.44 17.12 -1.85
C ASP A 396 -1.91 17.35 -2.23
N PHE A 397 -2.72 17.74 -1.25
CA PHE A 397 -4.11 18.17 -1.46
C PHE A 397 -4.22 19.41 -2.33
N GLU A 398 -3.26 20.32 -2.28
CA GLU A 398 -3.21 21.49 -3.15
C GLU A 398 -3.15 21.14 -4.65
N ASP A 399 -2.62 19.95 -5.00
CA ASP A 399 -2.60 19.45 -6.37
C ASP A 399 -4.01 19.19 -6.89
N LEU A 400 -4.94 18.77 -6.03
CA LEU A 400 -6.33 18.49 -6.40
C LEU A 400 -7.07 19.75 -6.85
N GLU A 401 -6.81 20.90 -6.23
CA GLU A 401 -7.38 22.19 -6.63
C GLU A 401 -6.85 22.61 -8.02
N ARG A 402 -5.55 22.46 -8.25
CA ARG A 402 -4.92 22.74 -9.55
C ARG A 402 -5.36 21.77 -10.64
N ALA A 403 -5.57 20.50 -10.29
CA ALA A 403 -6.03 19.45 -11.20
C ALA A 403 -7.40 19.75 -11.80
N LYS A 404 -8.32 20.30 -11.00
CA LYS A 404 -9.66 20.68 -11.48
C LYS A 404 -9.59 21.63 -12.68
N GLY A 405 -8.79 22.70 -12.58
CA GLY A 405 -8.59 23.66 -13.67
C GLY A 405 -8.00 23.02 -14.93
N ARG A 406 -7.04 22.11 -14.79
CA ARG A 406 -6.44 21.40 -15.94
C ARG A 406 -7.43 20.45 -16.60
N GLN A 407 -8.18 19.66 -15.82
CA GLN A 407 -9.17 18.72 -16.35
C GLN A 407 -10.30 19.44 -17.10
N ASP A 408 -10.81 20.55 -16.56
CA ASP A 408 -11.83 21.35 -17.22
C ASP A 408 -11.33 21.93 -18.55
N ALA A 409 -10.09 22.40 -18.61
CA ALA A 409 -9.47 22.90 -19.85
C ALA A 409 -9.28 21.80 -20.90
N ALA A 410 -8.82 20.61 -20.48
CA ALA A 410 -8.62 19.46 -21.37
C ALA A 410 -9.95 18.96 -21.95
N LEU A 411 -10.99 18.88 -21.12
CA LEU A 411 -12.34 18.50 -21.57
C LEU A 411 -12.94 19.54 -22.55
N ALA A 412 -12.73 20.84 -22.32
CA ALA A 412 -13.15 21.90 -23.21
C ALA A 412 -12.44 21.81 -24.56
N ALA A 413 -11.12 21.60 -24.59
CA ALA A 413 -10.35 21.45 -25.84
C ALA A 413 -10.82 20.22 -26.62
N ALA A 414 -11.02 19.06 -25.98
CA ALA A 414 -11.55 17.89 -26.65
C ALA A 414 -12.99 18.04 -27.19
N ALA A 415 -13.78 18.94 -26.63
CA ALA A 415 -15.10 19.27 -27.16
C ALA A 415 -15.02 20.16 -28.43
N TRP A 416 -14.04 21.06 -28.50
CA TRP A 416 -13.79 21.89 -29.68
C TRP A 416 -13.30 21.08 -30.88
N ASP A 417 -12.43 20.12 -30.68
CA ASP A 417 -11.87 19.25 -31.74
C ASP A 417 -12.93 18.33 -32.36
N ARG A 418 -14.09 18.18 -31.72
CA ARG A 418 -15.22 17.35 -32.18
C ARG A 418 -16.32 18.16 -32.91
N MET A 419 -16.25 19.49 -32.92
CA MET A 419 -17.15 20.38 -33.67
C MET A 419 -16.56 20.78 -35.00
#